data_04f6c756dcf42fde849193e7f83a8141
#
_entry.id   04f6c756dcf42fde849193e7f83a8141
#
_cell.length_a   1.000
_cell.length_b   1.000
_cell.length_c   1.000
_cell.angle_alpha   90.00
_cell.angle_beta   90.00
_cell.angle_gamma   90.00
#
_symmetry.space_group_name_H-M   'P 1'
#
loop_
_entity.id
_entity.type
_entity.pdbx_description
1 polymer ?
#
loop_
_entity_poly.entity_id
_entity_poly.type
_entity_poly.pdbx_seq_one_letter_code
_entity_poly.pdbx_strand_id
1 'polypeptide(L)'
;MGNGALNGAVIAVAGAGGPAGRAALLRLARAGATVVGSDNDPERLAEAVDHARYEAGGATVTGDTVDLLDLKSTREWATRVEKDFGRVDGLVHLVGGWRGSETFVKTSLDDWDFLELLLVKTVQHTSLAFFEGLQRSEHGRYVLISAAGASRPTAGNAAYAAAKAAAEAWILALADAFHKAGGAAGPTSAAAILVVKALVHDAMRAERPHAKFAGFTDVTDLAEAIAGVWEKPAPEVNGQRLWLTDKP
;
A
#
# COMPACT_ATOMS: atom_id res chain seq x y z
N MET A 1 -10.34 -6.92 21.32
CA MET A 1 -9.36 -5.82 21.21
C MET A 1 -7.97 -6.44 21.33
N GLY A 2 -7.37 -6.78 20.19
CA GLY A 2 -6.02 -7.35 20.13
C GLY A 2 -5.00 -6.27 20.42
N ASN A 3 -4.54 -6.22 21.66
CA ASN A 3 -3.54 -5.29 22.12
C ASN A 3 -2.18 -5.68 21.53
N GLY A 4 -1.63 -4.87 20.62
CA GLY A 4 -0.19 -4.84 20.39
C GLY A 4 0.41 -5.81 19.38
N ALA A 5 -0.34 -6.35 18.40
CA ALA A 5 0.25 -7.22 17.36
C ALA A 5 1.41 -6.54 16.57
N LEU A 6 1.46 -5.19 16.57
CA LEU A 6 2.50 -4.40 15.90
C LEU A 6 3.31 -3.53 16.87
N ASN A 7 3.32 -3.87 18.17
CA ASN A 7 4.08 -3.12 19.16
C ASN A 7 5.58 -3.04 18.81
N GLY A 8 6.07 -1.80 18.72
CA GLY A 8 7.46 -1.54 18.39
C GLY A 8 7.82 -1.67 16.90
N ALA A 9 6.87 -2.04 16.04
CA ALA A 9 7.07 -2.01 14.61
C ALA A 9 7.05 -0.57 14.07
N VAL A 10 7.88 -0.29 13.08
CA VAL A 10 7.93 0.96 12.34
C VAL A 10 7.41 0.71 10.93
N ILE A 11 6.28 1.33 10.58
CA ILE A 11 5.60 1.08 9.30
C ILE A 11 5.46 2.39 8.52
N ALA A 12 6.01 2.41 7.33
CA ALA A 12 5.86 3.49 6.37
C ALA A 12 4.58 3.28 5.53
N VAL A 13 3.83 4.36 5.26
CA VAL A 13 2.61 4.35 4.45
C VAL A 13 2.72 5.36 3.32
N ALA A 14 2.85 4.90 2.09
CA ALA A 14 2.87 5.73 0.89
C ALA A 14 1.44 6.00 0.40
N GLY A 15 1.08 7.26 0.17
CA GLY A 15 -0.28 7.70 -0.18
C GLY A 15 -1.18 7.86 1.06
N ALA A 16 -0.60 8.34 2.16
CA ALA A 16 -1.22 8.42 3.48
C ALA A 16 -2.41 9.41 3.55
N GLY A 17 -2.43 10.45 2.73
CA GLY A 17 -3.51 11.45 2.71
C GLY A 17 -4.79 10.97 2.03
N GLY A 18 -4.75 9.89 1.23
CA GLY A 18 -5.91 9.32 0.58
C GLY A 18 -6.82 8.54 1.55
N PRO A 19 -8.07 8.21 1.15
CA PRO A 19 -9.02 7.52 2.04
C PRO A 19 -8.49 6.20 2.63
N ALA A 20 -7.86 5.37 1.79
CA ALA A 20 -7.23 4.12 2.25
C ALA A 20 -6.02 4.37 3.14
N GLY A 21 -5.22 5.43 2.84
CA GLY A 21 -4.09 5.85 3.64
C GLY A 21 -4.50 6.28 5.04
N ARG A 22 -5.53 7.12 5.15
CA ARG A 22 -6.10 7.57 6.43
C ARG A 22 -6.55 6.38 7.29
N ALA A 23 -7.27 5.41 6.70
CA ALA A 23 -7.70 4.21 7.39
C ALA A 23 -6.52 3.33 7.84
N ALA A 24 -5.50 3.18 6.99
CA ALA A 24 -4.28 2.42 7.31
C ALA A 24 -3.46 3.08 8.43
N LEU A 25 -3.24 4.41 8.38
CA LEU A 25 -2.56 5.15 9.47
C LEU A 25 -3.22 4.86 10.82
N LEU A 26 -4.54 5.05 10.89
CA LEU A 26 -5.30 4.86 12.13
C LEU A 26 -5.24 3.40 12.62
N ARG A 27 -5.46 2.44 11.73
CA ARG A 27 -5.50 1.01 12.11
C ARG A 27 -4.14 0.50 12.59
N LEU A 28 -3.05 0.87 11.89
CA LEU A 28 -1.70 0.47 12.26
C LEU A 28 -1.27 1.13 13.59
N ALA A 29 -1.58 2.41 13.78
CA ALA A 29 -1.33 3.11 15.02
C ALA A 29 -2.08 2.49 16.21
N ARG A 30 -3.36 2.14 16.05
CA ARG A 30 -4.15 1.40 17.06
C ARG A 30 -3.62 0.00 17.35
N ALA A 31 -2.88 -0.60 16.42
CA ALA A 31 -2.19 -1.87 16.64
C ALA A 31 -0.85 -1.75 17.38
N GLY A 32 -0.42 -0.53 17.70
CA GLY A 32 0.81 -0.25 18.45
C GLY A 32 2.03 0.06 17.59
N ALA A 33 1.88 0.18 16.28
CA ALA A 33 2.99 0.57 15.41
C ALA A 33 3.32 2.08 15.54
N THR A 34 4.58 2.42 15.36
CA THR A 34 4.99 3.76 14.93
C THR A 34 4.71 3.85 13.43
N VAL A 35 3.93 4.85 13.00
CA VAL A 35 3.51 4.98 11.60
C VAL A 35 4.04 6.26 10.98
N VAL A 36 4.70 6.13 9.81
CA VAL A 36 5.28 7.26 9.07
C VAL A 36 4.56 7.37 7.72
N GLY A 37 3.62 8.29 7.61
CA GLY A 37 2.89 8.55 6.38
C GLY A 37 3.69 9.37 5.37
N SER A 38 3.50 9.14 4.08
CA SER A 38 3.94 10.08 3.04
C SER A 38 2.83 10.38 2.04
N ASP A 39 2.81 11.61 1.57
CA ASP A 39 1.95 12.07 0.48
C ASP A 39 2.66 13.22 -0.26
N ASN A 40 2.22 13.54 -1.48
CA ASN A 40 2.72 14.71 -2.22
C ASN A 40 1.92 15.98 -1.90
N ASP A 41 0.79 15.87 -1.19
CA ASP A 41 -0.05 16.95 -0.72
C ASP A 41 0.15 17.14 0.78
N PRO A 42 0.84 18.22 1.21
CA PRO A 42 1.18 18.43 2.62
C PRO A 42 -0.04 18.70 3.51
N GLU A 43 -1.08 19.37 3.00
CA GLU A 43 -2.27 19.69 3.80
C GLU A 43 -3.08 18.41 4.08
N ARG A 44 -3.33 17.63 3.03
CA ARG A 44 -4.03 16.35 3.12
C ARG A 44 -3.28 15.35 4.01
N LEU A 45 -1.94 15.35 3.96
CA LEU A 45 -1.11 14.53 4.82
C LEU A 45 -1.21 14.96 6.28
N ALA A 46 -1.11 16.26 6.56
CA ALA A 46 -1.20 16.80 7.92
C ALA A 46 -2.53 16.43 8.59
N GLU A 47 -3.67 16.64 7.87
CA GLU A 47 -4.99 16.23 8.35
C GLU A 47 -5.06 14.73 8.68
N ALA A 48 -4.50 13.88 7.81
CA ALA A 48 -4.52 12.42 8.00
C ALA A 48 -3.71 12.00 9.23
N VAL A 49 -2.53 12.59 9.41
CA VAL A 49 -1.64 12.33 10.56
C VAL A 49 -2.27 12.80 11.87
N ASP A 50 -2.81 14.02 11.91
CA ASP A 50 -3.41 14.59 13.12
C ASP A 50 -4.67 13.81 13.53
N HIS A 51 -5.50 13.43 12.55
CA HIS A 51 -6.65 12.56 12.81
C HIS A 51 -6.22 11.21 13.39
N ALA A 52 -5.23 10.55 12.79
CA ALA A 52 -4.75 9.26 13.27
C ALA A 52 -4.14 9.34 14.68
N ARG A 53 -3.36 10.40 14.99
CA ARG A 53 -2.83 10.65 16.35
C ARG A 53 -3.93 10.78 17.38
N TYR A 54 -4.92 11.62 17.08
CA TYR A 54 -6.03 11.88 17.98
C TYR A 54 -6.83 10.61 18.26
N GLU A 55 -7.26 9.93 17.22
CA GLU A 55 -8.11 8.74 17.27
C GLU A 55 -7.40 7.49 17.80
N ALA A 56 -6.08 7.43 17.72
CA ALA A 56 -5.27 6.33 18.29
C ALA A 56 -4.72 6.64 19.70
N GLY A 57 -5.25 7.66 20.38
CA GLY A 57 -4.90 7.95 21.78
C GLY A 57 -3.47 8.42 21.97
N GLY A 58 -2.91 9.20 21.04
CA GLY A 58 -1.56 9.75 21.11
C GLY A 58 -0.45 8.80 20.62
N ALA A 59 -0.81 7.79 19.81
CA ALA A 59 0.18 6.93 19.16
C ALA A 59 1.17 7.75 18.31
N THR A 60 2.37 7.20 18.10
CA THR A 60 3.39 7.83 17.26
C THR A 60 3.02 7.72 15.79
N VAL A 61 2.49 8.79 15.23
CA VAL A 61 2.20 8.93 13.79
C VAL A 61 2.87 10.20 13.28
N THR A 62 3.68 10.11 12.25
CA THR A 62 4.37 11.25 11.62
C THR A 62 4.11 11.29 10.12
N GLY A 63 4.45 12.38 9.47
CA GLY A 63 4.27 12.55 8.04
C GLY A 63 5.42 13.28 7.38
N ASP A 64 5.81 12.82 6.20
CA ASP A 64 6.79 13.42 5.30
C ASP A 64 6.14 13.77 3.97
N THR A 65 6.27 15.01 3.50
CA THR A 65 5.88 15.34 2.12
C THR A 65 6.95 14.82 1.17
N VAL A 66 6.57 13.87 0.30
CA VAL A 66 7.50 13.15 -0.59
C VAL A 66 6.93 13.07 -1.99
N ASP A 67 7.72 13.46 -2.99
CA ASP A 67 7.45 13.12 -4.38
C ASP A 67 8.00 11.71 -4.66
N LEU A 68 7.11 10.72 -4.72
CA LEU A 68 7.49 9.34 -5.01
C LEU A 68 7.85 9.09 -6.50
N LEU A 69 7.68 10.09 -7.37
CA LEU A 69 8.19 10.05 -8.74
C LEU A 69 9.67 10.46 -8.83
N ASP A 70 10.23 11.02 -7.76
CA ASP A 70 11.66 11.23 -7.60
C ASP A 70 12.27 10.13 -6.72
N LEU A 71 13.09 9.27 -7.34
CA LEU A 71 13.77 8.18 -6.62
C LEU A 71 14.71 8.69 -5.52
N LYS A 72 15.33 9.86 -5.72
CA LYS A 72 16.22 10.45 -4.71
C LYS A 72 15.41 10.86 -3.49
N SER A 73 14.32 11.60 -3.68
CA SER A 73 13.39 11.98 -2.61
C SER A 73 12.84 10.77 -1.85
N THR A 74 12.48 9.70 -2.58
CA THR A 74 12.00 8.45 -1.99
C THR A 74 13.07 7.76 -1.13
N ARG A 75 14.33 7.72 -1.57
CA ARG A 75 15.47 7.18 -0.80
C ARG A 75 15.78 8.00 0.42
N GLU A 76 15.72 9.32 0.32
CA GLU A 76 15.90 10.22 1.47
C GLU A 76 14.80 10.00 2.51
N TRP A 77 13.57 9.75 2.09
CA TRP A 77 12.48 9.37 3.01
C TRP A 77 12.78 8.05 3.73
N ALA A 78 13.15 6.99 3.02
CA ALA A 78 13.51 5.72 3.65
C ALA A 78 14.67 5.89 4.66
N THR A 79 15.69 6.68 4.29
CA THR A 79 16.84 6.99 5.17
C THR A 79 16.40 7.75 6.43
N ARG A 80 15.46 8.73 6.31
CA ARG A 80 14.92 9.45 7.47
C ARG A 80 14.17 8.52 8.40
N VAL A 81 13.30 7.66 7.88
CA VAL A 81 12.57 6.67 8.68
C VAL A 81 13.54 5.81 9.50
N GLU A 82 14.56 5.26 8.87
CA GLU A 82 15.56 4.45 9.58
C GLU A 82 16.38 5.26 10.59
N LYS A 83 16.75 6.49 10.26
CA LYS A 83 17.51 7.37 11.16
C LYS A 83 16.71 7.75 12.40
N ASP A 84 15.44 8.09 12.23
CA ASP A 84 14.59 8.64 13.29
C ASP A 84 14.06 7.54 14.22
N PHE A 85 13.83 6.34 13.71
CA PHE A 85 13.23 5.22 14.46
C PHE A 85 14.13 4.00 14.60
N GLY A 86 15.33 3.99 14.01
CA GLY A 86 16.32 2.91 14.10
C GLY A 86 16.01 1.65 13.30
N ARG A 87 14.82 1.56 12.68
CA ARG A 87 14.34 0.41 11.90
C ARG A 87 13.21 0.77 10.97
N VAL A 88 12.90 -0.12 10.03
CA VAL A 88 11.64 -0.13 9.26
C VAL A 88 11.17 -1.56 9.10
N ASP A 89 9.93 -1.83 9.50
CA ASP A 89 9.33 -3.18 9.50
C ASP A 89 8.21 -3.31 8.47
N GLY A 90 7.82 -2.21 7.86
CA GLY A 90 6.78 -2.24 6.84
C GLY A 90 6.81 -1.08 5.88
N LEU A 91 6.39 -1.36 4.65
CA LEU A 91 5.93 -0.35 3.71
C LEU A 91 4.58 -0.78 3.16
N VAL A 92 3.57 0.07 3.35
CA VAL A 92 2.24 -0.09 2.78
C VAL A 92 2.08 0.89 1.63
N HIS A 93 1.94 0.39 0.41
CA HIS A 93 1.84 1.22 -0.79
C HIS A 93 0.38 1.39 -1.20
N LEU A 94 -0.18 2.58 -0.91
CA LEU A 94 -1.57 2.96 -1.14
C LEU A 94 -1.72 4.06 -2.20
N VAL A 95 -0.62 4.44 -2.86
CA VAL A 95 -0.70 5.36 -3.99
C VAL A 95 -1.49 4.70 -5.11
N GLY A 96 -2.52 5.38 -5.58
CA GLY A 96 -3.39 4.81 -6.59
C GLY A 96 -4.32 5.84 -7.22
N GLY A 97 -5.01 5.39 -8.22
CA GLY A 97 -6.00 6.14 -8.97
C GLY A 97 -6.59 5.22 -10.04
N TRP A 98 -7.64 5.69 -10.68
CA TRP A 98 -8.30 4.95 -11.74
C TRP A 98 -8.58 5.84 -12.93
N ARG A 99 -8.28 5.34 -14.12
CA ARG A 99 -8.72 5.88 -15.39
C ARG A 99 -9.15 4.74 -16.29
N GLY A 100 -10.17 4.97 -17.08
CA GLY A 100 -10.71 3.98 -18.00
C GLY A 100 -11.44 4.62 -19.17
N SER A 101 -11.89 3.80 -20.11
CA SER A 101 -12.55 4.21 -21.34
C SER A 101 -13.88 3.49 -21.51
N GLU A 102 -14.74 3.97 -22.40
CA GLU A 102 -16.01 3.30 -22.74
C GLU A 102 -15.78 2.04 -23.59
N THR A 103 -14.76 2.06 -24.47
CA THR A 103 -14.43 0.97 -25.39
C THR A 103 -12.91 0.86 -25.52
N PHE A 104 -12.42 -0.29 -25.99
CA PHE A 104 -10.99 -0.52 -26.17
C PHE A 104 -10.34 0.51 -27.13
N VAL A 105 -10.98 0.84 -28.23
CA VAL A 105 -10.45 1.81 -29.20
C VAL A 105 -10.45 3.26 -28.72
N LYS A 106 -11.19 3.56 -27.65
CA LYS A 106 -11.18 4.88 -26.97
C LYS A 106 -10.18 4.94 -25.82
N THR A 107 -9.36 3.92 -25.60
CA THR A 107 -8.32 3.95 -24.59
C THR A 107 -7.31 5.05 -24.93
N SER A 108 -7.14 6.00 -24.01
CA SER A 108 -6.15 7.07 -24.13
C SER A 108 -4.77 6.55 -23.72
N LEU A 109 -3.75 6.83 -24.52
CA LEU A 109 -2.35 6.57 -24.15
C LEU A 109 -1.85 7.60 -23.13
N ASP A 110 -2.41 8.80 -23.07
CA ASP A 110 -2.11 9.76 -22.00
C ASP A 110 -2.60 9.23 -20.64
N ASP A 111 -3.72 8.48 -20.61
CA ASP A 111 -4.16 7.78 -19.40
C ASP A 111 -3.22 6.64 -19.01
N TRP A 112 -2.63 5.96 -19.99
CA TRP A 112 -1.58 4.97 -19.73
C TRP A 112 -0.36 5.65 -19.11
N ASP A 113 0.17 6.71 -19.69
CA ASP A 113 1.35 7.42 -19.19
C ASP A 113 1.12 7.91 -17.75
N PHE A 114 -0.05 8.47 -17.47
CA PHE A 114 -0.45 8.85 -16.11
C PHE A 114 -0.48 7.66 -15.15
N LEU A 115 -1.10 6.54 -15.55
CA LEU A 115 -1.25 5.36 -14.70
C LEU A 115 0.07 4.62 -14.51
N GLU A 116 0.95 4.59 -15.52
CA GLU A 116 2.30 4.05 -15.39
C GLU A 116 3.09 4.79 -14.31
N LEU A 117 3.13 6.12 -14.38
CA LEU A 117 3.79 6.92 -13.36
C LEU A 117 3.20 6.66 -11.97
N LEU A 118 1.89 6.70 -11.85
CA LEU A 118 1.19 6.59 -10.57
C LEU A 118 1.26 5.19 -9.96
N LEU A 119 1.07 4.12 -10.75
CA LEU A 119 0.87 2.76 -10.26
C LEU A 119 2.10 1.86 -10.41
N VAL A 120 3.03 2.17 -11.31
CA VAL A 120 4.23 1.36 -11.54
C VAL A 120 5.46 2.08 -11.00
N LYS A 121 5.71 3.32 -11.44
CA LYS A 121 6.92 4.07 -11.09
C LYS A 121 7.05 4.29 -9.59
N THR A 122 5.99 4.69 -8.92
CA THR A 122 6.00 4.89 -7.46
C THR A 122 6.26 3.58 -6.70
N VAL A 123 5.74 2.45 -7.19
CA VAL A 123 6.00 1.11 -6.62
C VAL A 123 7.47 0.72 -6.80
N GLN A 124 8.04 0.99 -7.99
CA GLN A 124 9.47 0.76 -8.25
C GLN A 124 10.33 1.56 -7.27
N HIS A 125 10.07 2.86 -7.14
CA HIS A 125 10.88 3.74 -6.30
C HIS A 125 10.78 3.36 -4.82
N THR A 126 9.58 3.12 -4.30
CA THR A 126 9.40 2.75 -2.89
C THR A 126 9.99 1.38 -2.57
N SER A 127 9.82 0.39 -3.45
CA SER A 127 10.39 -0.94 -3.23
C SER A 127 11.93 -0.92 -3.23
N LEU A 128 12.55 -0.18 -4.16
CA LEU A 128 14.01 -0.02 -4.21
C LEU A 128 14.56 0.78 -3.02
N ALA A 129 13.82 1.80 -2.54
CA ALA A 129 14.26 2.62 -1.43
C ALA A 129 14.19 1.89 -0.08
N PHE A 130 13.17 1.07 0.13
CA PHE A 130 12.92 0.40 1.41
C PHE A 130 13.44 -1.04 1.48
N PHE A 131 13.93 -1.61 0.38
CA PHE A 131 14.35 -3.03 0.31
C PHE A 131 15.29 -3.44 1.42
N GLU A 132 16.41 -2.73 1.58
CA GLU A 132 17.44 -3.10 2.54
C GLU A 132 16.96 -3.01 3.99
N GLY A 133 16.19 -1.96 4.32
CA GLY A 133 15.60 -1.80 5.64
C GLY A 133 14.62 -2.93 5.98
N LEU A 134 13.73 -3.23 5.05
CA LEU A 134 12.78 -4.34 5.20
C LEU A 134 13.47 -5.69 5.31
N GLN A 135 14.54 -5.91 4.53
CA GLN A 135 15.32 -7.15 4.58
C GLN A 135 16.03 -7.36 5.93
N ARG A 136 16.46 -6.28 6.58
CA ARG A 136 17.08 -6.36 7.93
C ARG A 136 16.09 -6.61 9.04
N SER A 137 14.79 -6.38 8.79
CA SER A 137 13.75 -6.64 9.77
C SER A 137 13.45 -8.13 9.92
N GLU A 138 13.22 -8.58 11.14
CA GLU A 138 12.75 -9.94 11.42
C GLU A 138 11.29 -10.17 10.96
N HIS A 139 10.55 -9.07 10.68
CA HIS A 139 9.13 -9.09 10.30
C HIS A 139 8.83 -8.10 9.16
N GLY A 140 9.79 -7.89 8.24
CA GLY A 140 9.66 -6.95 7.14
C GLY A 140 8.49 -7.28 6.20
N ARG A 141 7.63 -6.31 5.88
CA ARG A 141 6.51 -6.48 4.95
C ARG A 141 6.43 -5.32 3.97
N TYR A 142 6.39 -5.66 2.70
CA TYR A 142 5.94 -4.74 1.64
C TYR A 142 4.53 -5.13 1.23
N VAL A 143 3.56 -4.23 1.35
CA VAL A 143 2.16 -4.49 1.02
C VAL A 143 1.73 -3.60 -0.14
N LEU A 144 1.39 -4.22 -1.27
CA LEU A 144 0.81 -3.55 -2.45
C LEU A 144 -0.70 -3.77 -2.49
N ILE A 145 -1.45 -2.71 -2.80
CA ILE A 145 -2.87 -2.85 -3.13
C ILE A 145 -3.03 -2.92 -4.65
N SER A 146 -3.59 -4.03 -5.11
CA SER A 146 -3.90 -4.27 -6.52
C SER A 146 -5.39 -4.46 -6.74
N ALA A 147 -5.77 -4.66 -7.98
CA ALA A 147 -7.15 -4.80 -8.40
C ALA A 147 -7.41 -6.13 -9.13
N ALA A 148 -8.60 -6.70 -8.94
CA ALA A 148 -9.04 -7.90 -9.66
C ALA A 148 -8.93 -7.73 -11.19
N GLY A 149 -9.04 -6.51 -11.69
CA GLY A 149 -8.84 -6.16 -13.08
C GLY A 149 -7.44 -6.48 -13.64
N ALA A 150 -6.40 -6.56 -12.78
CA ALA A 150 -5.06 -6.99 -13.24
C ALA A 150 -5.05 -8.40 -13.81
N SER A 151 -5.87 -9.30 -13.25
CA SER A 151 -6.00 -10.70 -13.71
C SER A 151 -7.13 -10.88 -14.75
N ARG A 152 -8.12 -9.97 -14.76
CA ARG A 152 -9.25 -9.98 -15.70
C ARG A 152 -9.46 -8.61 -16.34
N PRO A 153 -8.59 -8.22 -17.29
CA PRO A 153 -8.73 -6.96 -18.00
C PRO A 153 -10.01 -6.96 -18.86
N THR A 154 -10.62 -5.79 -18.97
CA THR A 154 -11.77 -5.55 -19.83
C THR A 154 -11.44 -4.46 -20.86
N ALA A 155 -12.25 -4.33 -21.90
CA ALA A 155 -12.06 -3.31 -22.93
C ALA A 155 -12.02 -1.88 -22.36
N GLY A 156 -12.75 -1.64 -21.26
CA GLY A 156 -12.83 -0.31 -20.63
C GLY A 156 -11.74 0.00 -19.59
N ASN A 157 -10.93 -0.98 -19.20
CA ASN A 157 -9.89 -0.77 -18.19
C ASN A 157 -8.48 -1.17 -18.67
N ALA A 158 -8.24 -1.22 -19.97
CA ALA A 158 -7.02 -1.79 -20.54
C ALA A 158 -5.74 -1.17 -19.95
N ALA A 159 -5.61 0.16 -19.95
CA ALA A 159 -4.45 0.85 -19.41
C ALA A 159 -4.29 0.61 -17.89
N TYR A 160 -5.38 0.74 -17.14
CA TYR A 160 -5.35 0.50 -15.68
C TYR A 160 -4.97 -0.95 -15.33
N ALA A 161 -5.58 -1.93 -16.00
CA ALA A 161 -5.30 -3.34 -15.76
C ALA A 161 -3.85 -3.69 -16.11
N ALA A 162 -3.33 -3.16 -17.21
CA ALA A 162 -1.93 -3.35 -17.61
C ALA A 162 -0.96 -2.74 -16.58
N ALA A 163 -1.21 -1.52 -16.10
CA ALA A 163 -0.38 -0.89 -15.09
C ALA A 163 -0.41 -1.66 -13.76
N LYS A 164 -1.59 -2.13 -13.31
CA LYS A 164 -1.70 -2.98 -12.11
C LYS A 164 -0.99 -4.32 -12.28
N ALA A 165 -1.09 -4.97 -13.43
CA ALA A 165 -0.39 -6.22 -13.71
C ALA A 165 1.14 -6.03 -13.73
N ALA A 166 1.63 -4.92 -14.29
CA ALA A 166 3.05 -4.55 -14.26
C ALA A 166 3.56 -4.35 -12.83
N ALA A 167 2.79 -3.62 -12.00
CA ALA A 167 3.13 -3.44 -10.58
C ALA A 167 3.16 -4.77 -9.82
N GLU A 168 2.19 -5.67 -10.05
CA GLU A 168 2.19 -7.01 -9.44
C GLU A 168 3.41 -7.83 -9.85
N ALA A 169 3.77 -7.83 -11.15
CA ALA A 169 4.95 -8.53 -11.64
C ALA A 169 6.25 -8.01 -10.95
N TRP A 170 6.36 -6.70 -10.75
CA TRP A 170 7.46 -6.10 -10.03
C TRP A 170 7.53 -6.55 -8.56
N ILE A 171 6.39 -6.61 -7.87
CA ILE A 171 6.34 -7.04 -6.47
C ILE A 171 6.59 -8.55 -6.33
N LEU A 172 6.24 -9.37 -7.32
CA LEU A 172 6.63 -10.78 -7.33
C LEU A 172 8.15 -10.96 -7.47
N ALA A 173 8.83 -10.09 -8.22
CA ALA A 173 10.30 -10.07 -8.26
C ALA A 173 10.92 -9.63 -6.93
N LEU A 174 10.30 -8.66 -6.22
CA LEU A 174 10.68 -8.29 -4.86
C LEU A 174 10.51 -9.47 -3.89
N ALA A 175 9.42 -10.23 -4.01
CA ALA A 175 9.19 -11.42 -3.20
C ALA A 175 10.25 -12.51 -3.44
N ASP A 176 10.68 -12.72 -4.68
CA ASP A 176 11.80 -13.61 -5.01
C ASP A 176 13.12 -13.13 -4.39
N ALA A 177 13.38 -11.81 -4.38
CA ALA A 177 14.56 -11.24 -3.73
C ALA A 177 14.55 -11.50 -2.21
N PHE A 178 13.43 -11.33 -1.52
CA PHE A 178 13.29 -11.67 -0.09
C PHE A 178 13.47 -13.18 0.15
N HIS A 179 12.92 -14.03 -0.71
CA HIS A 179 13.07 -15.47 -0.62
C HIS A 179 14.56 -15.88 -0.71
N LYS A 180 15.29 -15.34 -1.70
CA LYS A 180 16.72 -15.61 -1.89
C LYS A 180 17.56 -15.11 -0.73
N ALA A 181 17.23 -13.95 -0.17
CA ALA A 181 17.93 -13.38 0.98
C ALA A 181 17.79 -14.23 2.24
N GLY A 182 16.67 -14.93 2.43
CA GLY A 182 16.43 -15.83 3.56
C GLY A 182 17.22 -17.15 3.51
N GLY A 183 17.77 -17.51 2.35
CA GLY A 183 18.55 -18.73 2.17
C GLY A 183 17.80 -20.00 2.60
N ALA A 184 18.51 -20.93 3.25
CA ALA A 184 17.93 -22.20 3.70
C ALA A 184 16.93 -22.06 4.85
N ALA A 185 16.99 -20.98 5.62
CA ALA A 185 16.05 -20.70 6.72
C ALA A 185 14.69 -20.15 6.24
N GLY A 186 14.61 -19.74 4.97
CA GLY A 186 13.46 -19.07 4.41
C GLY A 186 13.41 -17.56 4.73
N PRO A 187 12.51 -16.82 4.10
CA PRO A 187 12.43 -15.36 4.25
C PRO A 187 11.86 -14.96 5.61
N THR A 188 12.47 -13.97 6.27
CA THR A 188 11.89 -13.23 7.40
C THR A 188 11.02 -12.07 6.92
N SER A 189 11.30 -11.55 5.72
CA SER A 189 10.56 -10.48 5.07
C SER A 189 9.69 -11.00 3.93
N ALA A 190 8.62 -10.28 3.62
CA ALA A 190 7.67 -10.68 2.58
C ALA A 190 7.13 -9.49 1.79
N ALA A 191 6.84 -9.72 0.51
CA ALA A 191 6.06 -8.83 -0.33
C ALA A 191 4.70 -9.47 -0.63
N ALA A 192 3.62 -8.81 -0.18
CA ALA A 192 2.26 -9.30 -0.32
C ALA A 192 1.41 -8.36 -1.20
N ILE A 193 0.48 -8.92 -1.94
CA ILE A 193 -0.44 -8.19 -2.81
C ILE A 193 -1.86 -8.38 -2.30
N LEU A 194 -2.51 -7.34 -1.79
CA LEU A 194 -3.92 -7.35 -1.45
C LEU A 194 -4.75 -6.98 -2.68
N VAL A 195 -5.68 -7.84 -3.08
CA VAL A 195 -6.47 -7.67 -4.30
C VAL A 195 -7.90 -7.29 -3.95
N VAL A 196 -8.35 -6.15 -4.43
CA VAL A 196 -9.72 -5.64 -4.27
C VAL A 196 -10.40 -5.52 -5.64
N LYS A 197 -11.73 -5.47 -5.68
CA LYS A 197 -12.46 -5.07 -6.90
C LYS A 197 -12.38 -3.56 -7.08
N ALA A 198 -12.73 -2.83 -6.05
CA ALA A 198 -12.65 -1.38 -5.91
C ALA A 198 -12.79 -1.04 -4.42
N LEU A 199 -12.43 0.17 -4.03
CA LEU A 199 -12.56 0.65 -2.66
C LEU A 199 -13.80 1.53 -2.51
N VAL A 200 -14.38 1.52 -1.32
CA VAL A 200 -15.44 2.44 -0.92
C VAL A 200 -15.13 3.06 0.44
N HIS A 201 -15.51 4.32 0.61
CA HIS A 201 -15.33 5.10 1.84
C HIS A 201 -16.54 6.01 2.05
N ASP A 202 -16.69 6.59 3.24
CA ASP A 202 -17.88 7.32 3.65
C ASP A 202 -18.23 8.52 2.76
N ALA A 203 -17.24 9.30 2.32
CA ALA A 203 -17.49 10.41 1.40
C ALA A 203 -18.08 9.91 0.07
N MET A 204 -17.57 8.80 -0.48
CA MET A 204 -18.15 8.19 -1.70
C MET A 204 -19.60 7.70 -1.47
N ARG A 205 -19.90 7.17 -0.28
CA ARG A 205 -21.27 6.78 0.08
C ARG A 205 -22.18 7.99 0.20
N ALA A 206 -21.70 9.08 0.78
CA ALA A 206 -22.43 10.32 0.89
C ALA A 206 -22.72 10.96 -0.48
N GLU A 207 -21.76 10.94 -1.39
CA GLU A 207 -21.92 11.44 -2.76
C GLU A 207 -22.88 10.59 -3.60
N ARG A 208 -22.98 9.30 -3.34
CA ARG A 208 -23.76 8.33 -4.12
C ARG A 208 -24.64 7.47 -3.23
N PRO A 209 -25.64 8.06 -2.54
CA PRO A 209 -26.43 7.37 -1.49
C PRO A 209 -27.27 6.20 -2.01
N HIS A 210 -27.56 6.17 -3.32
CA HIS A 210 -28.33 5.08 -3.95
C HIS A 210 -27.45 3.97 -4.57
N ALA A 211 -26.13 4.14 -4.56
CA ALA A 211 -25.23 3.13 -5.11
C ALA A 211 -25.04 1.97 -4.12
N LYS A 212 -25.13 0.73 -4.63
CA LYS A 212 -25.01 -0.47 -3.80
C LYS A 212 -23.57 -0.87 -3.49
N PHE A 213 -22.55 -0.32 -4.19
CA PHE A 213 -21.14 -0.66 -4.06
C PHE A 213 -20.86 -2.18 -3.99
N ALA A 214 -21.59 -2.98 -4.77
CA ALA A 214 -21.53 -4.44 -4.70
C ALA A 214 -20.13 -4.97 -5.01
N GLY A 215 -19.55 -5.70 -4.06
CA GLY A 215 -18.21 -6.26 -4.14
C GLY A 215 -17.06 -5.24 -3.95
N PHE A 216 -17.38 -4.00 -3.58
CA PHE A 216 -16.35 -3.04 -3.16
C PHE A 216 -15.88 -3.38 -1.74
N THR A 217 -14.59 -3.20 -1.49
CA THR A 217 -13.99 -3.37 -0.16
C THR A 217 -14.03 -2.02 0.56
N ASP A 218 -14.53 -1.99 1.78
CA ASP A 218 -14.44 -0.79 2.61
C ASP A 218 -12.98 -0.50 2.97
N VAL A 219 -12.61 0.79 3.06
CA VAL A 219 -11.24 1.18 3.41
C VAL A 219 -10.84 0.73 4.82
N THR A 220 -11.82 0.55 5.73
CA THR A 220 -11.57 0.02 7.06
C THR A 220 -11.28 -1.49 7.02
N ASP A 221 -12.01 -2.24 6.20
CA ASP A 221 -11.75 -3.68 5.99
C ASP A 221 -10.40 -3.90 5.30
N LEU A 222 -10.05 -3.02 4.35
CA LEU A 222 -8.71 -3.01 3.76
C LEU A 222 -7.63 -2.76 4.81
N ALA A 223 -7.81 -1.79 5.71
CA ALA A 223 -6.85 -1.49 6.77
C ALA A 223 -6.69 -2.65 7.75
N GLU A 224 -7.76 -3.38 8.09
CA GLU A 224 -7.70 -4.62 8.86
C GLU A 224 -6.88 -5.69 8.13
N ALA A 225 -7.15 -5.90 6.85
CA ALA A 225 -6.41 -6.87 6.04
C ALA A 225 -4.92 -6.51 5.93
N ILE A 226 -4.58 -5.21 5.81
CA ILE A 226 -3.20 -4.72 5.83
C ILE A 226 -2.52 -5.11 7.15
N ALA A 227 -3.12 -4.80 8.29
CA ALA A 227 -2.54 -5.15 9.61
C ALA A 227 -2.38 -6.65 9.77
N GLY A 228 -3.34 -7.45 9.29
CA GLY A 228 -3.31 -8.92 9.33
C GLY A 228 -2.19 -9.58 8.52
N VAL A 229 -1.49 -8.84 7.63
CA VAL A 229 -0.32 -9.39 6.91
C VAL A 229 0.83 -9.69 7.86
N TRP A 230 0.97 -8.95 8.97
CA TRP A 230 2.01 -9.19 9.98
C TRP A 230 1.69 -10.33 10.95
N GLU A 231 0.42 -10.77 11.01
CA GLU A 231 -0.01 -11.89 11.85
C GLU A 231 0.41 -13.25 11.24
N LYS A 232 0.82 -13.26 9.98
CA LYS A 232 1.22 -14.46 9.26
C LYS A 232 2.73 -14.55 9.08
N PRO A 233 3.30 -15.76 9.16
CA PRO A 233 4.71 -15.97 8.82
C PRO A 233 5.03 -15.47 7.40
N ALA A 234 6.26 -14.94 7.22
CA ALA A 234 6.67 -14.41 5.92
C ALA A 234 6.52 -15.43 4.77
N PRO A 235 6.87 -16.72 4.92
CA PRO A 235 6.70 -17.70 3.85
C PRO A 235 5.25 -17.89 3.38
N GLU A 236 4.27 -17.63 4.25
CA GLU A 236 2.85 -17.81 3.90
C GLU A 236 2.27 -16.64 3.08
N VAL A 237 2.89 -15.46 3.16
CA VAL A 237 2.40 -14.25 2.49
C VAL A 237 3.32 -13.75 1.40
N ASN A 238 4.57 -14.19 1.37
CA ASN A 238 5.55 -13.74 0.38
C ASN A 238 5.16 -14.17 -1.04
N GLY A 239 5.00 -13.20 -1.95
CA GLY A 239 4.56 -13.43 -3.31
C GLY A 239 3.08 -13.82 -3.46
N GLN A 240 2.29 -13.74 -2.39
CA GLN A 240 0.88 -14.13 -2.43
C GLN A 240 -0.04 -12.98 -2.84
N ARG A 241 -1.06 -13.33 -3.64
CA ARG A 241 -2.23 -12.51 -3.88
C ARG A 241 -3.32 -12.86 -2.88
N LEU A 242 -3.55 -11.98 -1.92
CA LEU A 242 -4.55 -12.11 -0.87
C LEU A 242 -5.84 -11.41 -1.33
N TRP A 243 -6.86 -12.18 -1.66
CA TRP A 243 -8.09 -11.67 -2.27
C TRP A 243 -9.07 -11.18 -1.19
N LEU A 244 -9.44 -9.90 -1.27
CA LEU A 244 -10.50 -9.27 -0.45
C LEU A 244 -11.80 -9.14 -1.25
N THR A 245 -11.90 -9.82 -2.37
CA THR A 245 -13.06 -9.91 -3.24
C THR A 245 -13.10 -11.32 -3.83
N ASP A 246 -14.18 -11.66 -4.54
CA ASP A 246 -14.28 -12.95 -5.20
C ASP A 246 -13.08 -13.18 -6.12
N LYS A 247 -12.46 -14.35 -5.97
CA LYS A 247 -11.34 -14.75 -6.80
C LYS A 247 -11.86 -15.06 -8.22
N PRO A 248 -11.20 -14.56 -9.29
CA PRO A 248 -11.63 -14.81 -10.67
C PRO A 248 -11.52 -16.28 -11.08
#